data_a9d2623bf2438d43ec6ef25d6dd63800
#
_entry.id   a9d2623bf2438d43ec6ef25d6dd63800
#
_cell.length_a   1.000
_cell.length_b   1.000
_cell.length_c   1.000
_cell.angle_alpha   90.00
_cell.angle_beta   90.00
_cell.angle_gamma   90.00
#
_symmetry.space_group_name_H-M   'P 1'
#
loop_
_entity.id
_entity.type
_entity.pdbx_description
1 polymer ?
#
loop_
_entity_poly.entity_id
_entity_poly.type
_entity_poly.pdbx_seq_one_letter_code
_entity_poly.pdbx_strand_id
1 'polypeptide(L)'
;MPFLYDRVLKRGCDAVAAAILLVVLLPVMAAVALAVRLVLGAPVLHVDERAGLHGRPIRVTKFRSMTLAAGPDGRLLPDEDRLGPFGRFLRRTSLDELPQLWSVLGGDMSFVGPRPLPLRYVARYSPRQATRLEVRPGLTGWAQIHGRNAVDWPRRLEYDAAYVEMLRRPAAPLTDLWIVGVTLFQILSQAVTGRGITGPGVATMHEFNP
;
A
#
# COMPACT_ATOMS: atom_id res chain seq x y z
N MET A 1 -7.96 -17.40 21.60
CA MET A 1 -6.85 -17.54 20.60
C MET A 1 -7.06 -16.48 19.49
N PRO A 2 -6.79 -15.20 19.75
CA PRO A 2 -7.30 -14.11 18.93
C PRO A 2 -6.64 -13.98 17.55
N PHE A 3 -5.50 -14.58 17.30
CA PHE A 3 -4.76 -14.42 16.01
C PHE A 3 -4.60 -15.72 15.21
N LEU A 4 -5.39 -16.77 15.49
CA LEU A 4 -5.30 -18.00 14.69
C LEU A 4 -5.70 -17.74 13.24
N TYR A 5 -6.73 -16.91 13.04
CA TYR A 5 -7.13 -16.46 11.70
C TYR A 5 -5.98 -15.78 10.97
N ASP A 6 -5.40 -14.71 11.54
CA ASP A 6 -4.33 -13.94 10.89
C ASP A 6 -3.06 -14.76 10.64
N ARG A 7 -2.66 -15.62 11.59
CA ARG A 7 -1.39 -16.34 11.50
C ARG A 7 -1.42 -17.52 10.55
N VAL A 8 -2.54 -18.23 10.42
CA VAL A 8 -2.63 -19.49 9.68
C VAL A 8 -3.56 -19.36 8.47
N LEU A 9 -4.86 -19.17 8.72
CA LEU A 9 -5.86 -19.21 7.65
C LEU A 9 -5.67 -18.06 6.66
N LYS A 10 -5.63 -16.83 7.16
CA LYS A 10 -5.43 -15.64 6.34
C LYS A 10 -4.10 -15.73 5.58
N ARG A 11 -3.01 -16.13 6.24
CA ARG A 11 -1.69 -16.29 5.61
C ARG A 11 -1.73 -17.30 4.46
N GLY A 12 -2.41 -18.44 4.66
CA GLY A 12 -2.58 -19.44 3.60
C GLY A 12 -3.38 -18.91 2.41
N CYS A 13 -4.52 -18.26 2.69
CA CYS A 13 -5.34 -17.62 1.65
C CYS A 13 -4.57 -16.52 0.91
N ASP A 14 -3.84 -15.67 1.62
CA ASP A 14 -3.00 -14.61 1.02
C ASP A 14 -1.95 -15.21 0.08
N ALA A 15 -1.26 -16.27 0.50
CA ALA A 15 -0.22 -16.90 -0.34
C ALA A 15 -0.80 -17.50 -1.62
N VAL A 16 -1.89 -18.25 -1.50
CA VAL A 16 -2.55 -18.87 -2.65
C VAL A 16 -3.08 -17.80 -3.61
N ALA A 17 -3.79 -16.80 -3.09
CA ALA A 17 -4.32 -15.71 -3.91
C ALA A 17 -3.21 -14.90 -4.58
N ALA A 18 -2.11 -14.60 -3.87
CA ALA A 18 -0.96 -13.90 -4.43
C ALA A 18 -0.28 -14.70 -5.55
N ALA A 19 -0.12 -16.02 -5.37
CA ALA A 19 0.44 -16.89 -6.39
C ALA A 19 -0.42 -16.90 -7.67
N ILE A 20 -1.73 -17.05 -7.53
CA ILE A 20 -2.68 -17.03 -8.65
C ILE A 20 -2.61 -15.66 -9.36
N LEU A 21 -2.68 -14.55 -8.58
CA LEU A 21 -2.66 -13.21 -9.16
C LEU A 21 -1.33 -12.88 -9.85
N LEU A 22 -0.20 -13.36 -9.33
CA LEU A 22 1.11 -13.19 -9.99
C LEU A 22 1.12 -13.87 -11.36
N VAL A 23 0.57 -15.08 -11.48
CA VAL A 23 0.51 -15.78 -12.78
C VAL A 23 -0.45 -15.05 -13.74
N VAL A 24 -1.66 -14.72 -13.28
CA VAL A 24 -2.69 -14.09 -14.12
C VAL A 24 -2.28 -12.68 -14.56
N LEU A 25 -1.65 -11.91 -13.66
CA LEU A 25 -1.27 -10.52 -13.93
C LEU A 25 0.15 -10.39 -14.51
N LEU A 26 0.89 -11.49 -14.70
CA LEU A 26 2.25 -11.43 -15.25
C LEU A 26 2.32 -10.68 -16.61
N PRO A 27 1.41 -10.92 -17.58
CA PRO A 27 1.43 -10.15 -18.84
C PRO A 27 1.19 -8.65 -18.61
N VAL A 28 0.29 -8.30 -17.69
CA VAL A 28 0.01 -6.90 -17.34
C VAL A 28 1.24 -6.27 -16.67
N MET A 29 1.87 -6.99 -15.74
CA MET A 29 3.09 -6.51 -15.08
C MET A 29 4.23 -6.31 -16.07
N ALA A 30 4.40 -7.21 -17.04
CA ALA A 30 5.39 -7.07 -18.10
C ALA A 30 5.11 -5.84 -18.98
N ALA A 31 3.85 -5.61 -19.37
CA ALA A 31 3.45 -4.44 -20.14
C ALA A 31 3.69 -3.13 -19.36
N VAL A 32 3.34 -3.11 -18.07
CA VAL A 32 3.61 -1.94 -17.20
C VAL A 32 5.11 -1.71 -17.04
N ALA A 33 5.90 -2.76 -16.84
CA ALA A 33 7.36 -2.67 -16.74
C ALA A 33 7.98 -2.05 -18.01
N LEU A 34 7.53 -2.51 -19.18
CA LEU A 34 7.96 -1.97 -20.47
C LEU A 34 7.54 -0.51 -20.63
N ALA A 35 6.30 -0.17 -20.31
CA ALA A 35 5.81 1.21 -20.37
C ALA A 35 6.61 2.14 -19.43
N VAL A 36 6.89 1.71 -18.20
CA VAL A 36 7.75 2.46 -17.27
C VAL A 36 9.15 2.64 -17.86
N ARG A 37 9.72 1.58 -18.47
CA ARG A 37 11.06 1.63 -19.07
C ARG A 37 11.13 2.63 -20.23
N LEU A 38 10.08 2.68 -21.04
CA LEU A 38 10.01 3.58 -22.23
C LEU A 38 9.71 5.02 -21.83
N VAL A 39 8.81 5.26 -20.87
CA VAL A 39 8.35 6.61 -20.51
C VAL A 39 9.24 7.28 -19.47
N LEU A 40 9.66 6.53 -18.44
CA LEU A 40 10.44 7.07 -17.32
C LEU A 40 11.92 6.67 -17.35
N GLY A 41 12.28 5.65 -18.14
CA GLY A 41 13.64 5.11 -18.21
C GLY A 41 13.95 4.09 -17.09
N ALA A 42 15.24 3.80 -16.85
CA ALA A 42 15.70 2.97 -15.74
C ALA A 42 15.87 3.80 -14.46
N PRO A 43 15.75 3.16 -13.26
CA PRO A 43 15.25 1.81 -13.00
C PRO A 43 13.73 1.71 -13.17
N VAL A 44 13.21 0.51 -13.47
CA VAL A 44 11.76 0.26 -13.63
C VAL A 44 11.05 0.16 -12.29
N LEU A 45 11.73 -0.41 -11.30
CA LEU A 45 11.22 -0.60 -9.95
C LEU A 45 11.76 0.45 -8.99
N HIS A 46 10.94 0.79 -8.03
CA HIS A 46 11.29 1.58 -6.85
C HIS A 46 11.13 0.70 -5.62
N VAL A 47 12.13 0.69 -4.75
CA VAL A 47 12.13 -0.08 -3.50
C VAL A 47 12.25 0.88 -2.34
N ASP A 48 11.40 0.71 -1.35
CA ASP A 48 11.35 1.55 -0.16
C ASP A 48 11.32 0.68 1.11
N GLU A 49 12.07 1.08 2.13
CA GLU A 49 12.06 0.39 3.42
C GLU A 49 10.90 0.88 4.28
N ARG A 50 10.11 -0.07 4.78
CA ARG A 50 8.90 0.20 5.56
C ARG A 50 8.86 -0.68 6.80
N ALA A 51 8.05 -0.26 7.79
CA ALA A 51 7.78 -1.06 8.96
C ALA A 51 6.80 -2.19 8.62
N GLY A 52 7.24 -3.43 8.84
CA GLY A 52 6.45 -4.64 8.75
C GLY A 52 5.95 -5.13 10.11
N LEU A 53 5.69 -6.43 10.19
CA LEU A 53 5.25 -7.09 11.43
C LEU A 53 6.26 -6.86 12.56
N HIS A 54 5.77 -6.44 13.72
CA HIS A 54 6.57 -6.10 14.90
C HIS A 54 7.62 -5.00 14.65
N GLY A 55 7.36 -4.11 13.69
CA GLY A 55 8.28 -3.02 13.34
C GLY A 55 9.54 -3.46 12.58
N ARG A 56 9.65 -4.72 12.18
CA ARG A 56 10.78 -5.22 11.39
C ARG A 56 10.82 -4.53 10.02
N PRO A 57 12.01 -4.18 9.50
CA PRO A 57 12.12 -3.60 8.18
C PRO A 57 11.69 -4.61 7.10
N ILE A 58 10.85 -4.15 6.18
CA ILE A 58 10.47 -4.89 4.97
C ILE A 58 10.74 -4.03 3.74
N ARG A 59 11.00 -4.68 2.61
CA ARG A 59 11.22 -4.02 1.32
C ARG A 59 9.92 -3.99 0.54
N VAL A 60 9.35 -2.80 0.38
CA VAL A 60 8.14 -2.58 -0.42
C VAL A 60 8.57 -2.18 -1.83
N THR A 61 8.30 -3.06 -2.79
CA THR A 61 8.66 -2.86 -4.20
C THR A 61 7.45 -2.39 -5.01
N LYS A 62 7.64 -1.36 -5.83
CA LYS A 62 6.61 -0.78 -6.72
C LYS A 62 7.19 -0.52 -8.10
N PHE A 63 6.34 -0.44 -9.11
CA PHE A 63 6.76 0.22 -10.34
C PHE A 63 7.00 1.71 -10.09
N ARG A 64 8.07 2.23 -10.69
CA ARG A 64 8.38 3.65 -10.58
C ARG A 64 7.31 4.47 -11.31
N SER A 65 6.74 5.44 -10.60
CA SER A 65 5.69 6.33 -11.11
C SER A 65 6.12 7.79 -11.24
N MET A 66 7.36 8.10 -10.84
CA MET A 66 7.92 9.46 -10.86
C MET A 66 9.23 9.50 -11.65
N THR A 67 9.57 10.64 -12.21
CA THR A 67 10.88 10.89 -12.81
C THR A 67 11.97 10.95 -11.73
N LEU A 68 13.23 10.87 -12.14
CA LEU A 68 14.40 11.12 -11.29
C LEU A 68 14.94 12.55 -11.47
N ALA A 69 14.09 13.49 -11.90
CA ALA A 69 14.47 14.87 -12.08
C ALA A 69 15.02 15.45 -10.78
N ALA A 70 16.18 16.07 -10.89
CA ALA A 70 16.92 16.70 -9.79
C ALA A 70 17.15 18.17 -10.07
N GLY A 71 17.24 18.96 -9.01
CA GLY A 71 17.61 20.36 -9.09
C GLY A 71 19.12 20.56 -9.30
N PRO A 72 19.56 21.82 -9.40
CA PRO A 72 20.98 22.15 -9.57
C PRO A 72 21.87 21.69 -8.42
N ASP A 73 21.29 21.45 -7.24
CA ASP A 73 21.96 20.94 -6.03
C ASP A 73 22.08 19.39 -6.01
N GLY A 74 21.65 18.71 -7.09
CA GLY A 74 21.64 17.25 -7.19
C GLY A 74 20.55 16.55 -6.35
N ARG A 75 19.71 17.30 -5.64
CA ARG A 75 18.57 16.75 -4.90
C ARG A 75 17.37 16.53 -5.81
N LEU A 76 16.62 15.48 -5.54
CA LEU A 76 15.38 15.22 -6.27
C LEU A 76 14.42 16.42 -6.11
N LEU A 77 13.76 16.80 -7.20
CA LEU A 77 12.70 17.79 -7.17
C LEU A 77 11.53 17.31 -6.30
N PRO A 78 10.65 18.21 -5.84
CA PRO A 78 9.42 17.85 -5.14
C PRO A 78 8.59 16.83 -5.91
N ASP A 79 7.85 15.98 -5.17
CA ASP A 79 7.06 14.89 -5.76
C ASP A 79 6.05 15.38 -6.81
N GLU A 80 5.48 16.57 -6.61
CA GLU A 80 4.52 17.20 -7.52
C GLU A 80 5.14 17.51 -8.90
N ASP A 81 6.42 17.91 -8.94
CA ASP A 81 7.15 18.21 -10.17
C ASP A 81 7.62 16.94 -10.90
N ARG A 82 7.80 15.84 -10.17
CA ARG A 82 8.24 14.55 -10.71
C ARG A 82 7.10 13.64 -11.15
N LEU A 83 5.88 13.87 -10.64
CA LEU A 83 4.71 13.04 -10.93
C LEU A 83 3.98 13.50 -12.18
N GLY A 84 4.41 13.02 -13.35
CA GLY A 84 3.76 13.29 -14.64
C GLY A 84 2.42 12.57 -14.86
N PRO A 85 1.74 12.81 -16.00
CA PRO A 85 0.45 12.20 -16.33
C PRO A 85 0.46 10.66 -16.28
N PHE A 86 1.52 10.03 -16.80
CA PHE A 86 1.70 8.59 -16.79
C PHE A 86 1.80 8.04 -15.35
N GLY A 87 2.57 8.69 -14.49
CA GLY A 87 2.68 8.29 -13.09
C GLY A 87 1.36 8.45 -12.32
N ARG A 88 0.61 9.53 -12.61
CA ARG A 88 -0.76 9.69 -12.06
C ARG A 88 -1.70 8.59 -12.52
N PHE A 89 -1.62 8.17 -13.79
CA PHE A 89 -2.39 7.01 -14.30
C PHE A 89 -2.04 5.73 -13.52
N LEU A 90 -0.76 5.39 -13.39
CA LEU A 90 -0.32 4.20 -12.65
C LEU A 90 -0.84 4.20 -11.20
N ARG A 91 -0.73 5.33 -10.50
CA ARG A 91 -1.20 5.45 -9.10
C ARG A 91 -2.72 5.40 -8.99
N ARG A 92 -3.44 6.00 -9.93
CA ARG A 92 -4.91 5.98 -9.95
C ARG A 92 -5.46 4.57 -10.16
N THR A 93 -4.81 3.78 -11.00
CA THR A 93 -5.18 2.39 -11.29
C THR A 93 -4.54 1.40 -10.33
N SER A 94 -3.68 1.85 -9.41
CA SER A 94 -2.88 1.02 -8.51
C SER A 94 -1.99 -0.01 -9.23
N LEU A 95 -1.73 0.17 -10.51
CA LEU A 95 -0.84 -0.70 -11.29
C LEU A 95 0.61 -0.61 -10.79
N ASP A 96 1.01 0.53 -10.21
CA ASP A 96 2.32 0.69 -9.61
C ASP A 96 2.54 -0.23 -8.39
N GLU A 97 1.49 -0.70 -7.73
CA GLU A 97 1.57 -1.53 -6.55
C GLU A 97 1.59 -3.05 -6.83
N LEU A 98 1.40 -3.49 -8.09
CA LEU A 98 1.39 -4.91 -8.46
C LEU A 98 2.64 -5.70 -8.01
N PRO A 99 3.88 -5.15 -8.04
CA PRO A 99 5.05 -5.87 -7.55
C PRO A 99 5.00 -6.25 -6.07
N GLN A 100 4.16 -5.60 -5.26
CA GLN A 100 3.99 -5.95 -3.85
C GLN A 100 3.33 -7.33 -3.64
N LEU A 101 2.72 -7.92 -4.67
CA LEU A 101 2.24 -9.30 -4.63
C LEU A 101 3.34 -10.29 -4.26
N TRP A 102 4.60 -10.01 -4.64
CA TRP A 102 5.75 -10.80 -4.19
C TRP A 102 5.96 -10.73 -2.68
N SER A 103 5.76 -9.55 -2.07
CA SER A 103 5.85 -9.39 -0.60
C SER A 103 4.70 -10.10 0.11
N VAL A 104 3.51 -10.17 -0.51
CA VAL A 104 2.39 -10.96 0.03
C VAL A 104 2.69 -12.45 -0.07
N LEU A 105 3.17 -12.93 -1.22
CA LEU A 105 3.56 -14.32 -1.41
C LEU A 105 4.67 -14.73 -0.43
N GLY A 106 5.68 -13.89 -0.24
CA GLY A 106 6.79 -14.09 0.69
C GLY A 106 6.39 -14.04 2.16
N GLY A 107 5.27 -13.39 2.51
CA GLY A 107 4.74 -13.29 3.86
C GLY A 107 5.20 -12.05 4.64
N ASP A 108 5.87 -11.11 3.99
CA ASP A 108 6.19 -9.81 4.57
C ASP A 108 4.96 -8.90 4.66
N MET A 109 4.00 -9.11 3.74
CA MET A 109 2.74 -8.38 3.65
C MET A 109 1.54 -9.33 3.58
N SER A 110 0.35 -8.75 3.68
CA SER A 110 -0.97 -9.37 3.50
C SER A 110 -1.74 -8.55 2.45
N PHE A 111 -2.84 -9.11 1.89
CA PHE A 111 -3.75 -8.29 1.10
C PHE A 111 -4.41 -7.21 1.96
N VAL A 112 -4.89 -7.58 3.15
CA VAL A 112 -5.57 -6.65 4.05
C VAL A 112 -4.78 -6.45 5.34
N GLY A 113 -4.48 -5.19 5.66
CA GLY A 113 -3.75 -4.80 6.85
C GLY A 113 -3.45 -3.30 6.89
N PRO A 114 -2.88 -2.81 7.98
CA PRO A 114 -2.39 -1.44 8.06
C PRO A 114 -1.38 -1.14 6.94
N ARG A 115 -1.47 0.03 6.29
CA ARG A 115 -0.51 0.39 5.23
C ARG A 115 0.91 0.48 5.79
N PRO A 116 1.93 -0.14 5.15
CA PRO A 116 3.31 -0.05 5.64
C PRO A 116 3.82 1.40 5.58
N LEU A 117 4.22 1.94 6.73
CA LEU A 117 4.73 3.30 6.86
C LEU A 117 6.26 3.30 7.03
N PRO A 118 6.93 4.46 6.80
CA PRO A 118 8.37 4.58 6.97
C PRO A 118 8.84 4.12 8.36
N LEU A 119 9.98 3.43 8.42
CA LEU A 119 10.56 2.95 9.68
C LEU A 119 10.75 4.06 10.71
N ARG A 120 11.11 5.27 10.28
CA ARG A 120 11.30 6.42 11.17
C ARG A 120 10.05 6.83 11.96
N TYR A 121 8.85 6.35 11.56
CA TYR A 121 7.61 6.64 12.28
C TYR A 121 7.38 5.71 13.48
N VAL A 122 8.02 4.53 13.51
CA VAL A 122 7.82 3.54 14.57
C VAL A 122 8.10 4.12 15.96
N ALA A 123 9.18 4.90 16.09
CA ALA A 123 9.54 5.54 17.36
C ALA A 123 8.60 6.67 17.80
N ARG A 124 7.69 7.09 16.92
CA ARG A 124 6.76 8.20 17.15
C ARG A 124 5.34 7.73 17.53
N TYR A 125 5.09 6.41 17.48
CA TYR A 125 3.76 5.87 17.78
C TYR A 125 3.47 5.88 19.28
N SER A 126 2.27 6.30 19.64
CA SER A 126 1.72 6.02 20.96
C SER A 126 1.51 4.51 21.15
N PRO A 127 1.34 4.00 22.39
CA PRO A 127 1.04 2.58 22.62
C PRO A 127 -0.15 2.07 21.80
N ARG A 128 -1.20 2.86 21.66
CA ARG A 128 -2.39 2.56 20.85
C ARG A 128 -2.05 2.46 19.37
N GLN A 129 -1.31 3.41 18.85
CA GLN A 129 -0.89 3.44 17.45
C GLN A 129 0.08 2.31 17.10
N ALA A 130 0.93 1.89 18.05
CA ALA A 130 1.88 0.80 17.87
C ALA A 130 1.21 -0.56 17.68
N THR A 131 -0.06 -0.74 18.12
CA THR A 131 -0.81 -2.01 17.91
C THR A 131 -0.93 -2.37 16.42
N ARG A 132 -0.88 -1.40 15.50
CA ARG A 132 -0.85 -1.63 14.06
C ARG A 132 0.31 -2.51 13.59
N LEU A 133 1.37 -2.61 14.38
CA LEU A 133 2.54 -3.45 14.10
C LEU A 133 2.37 -4.91 14.59
N GLU A 134 1.29 -5.25 15.28
CA GLU A 134 1.00 -6.61 15.74
C GLU A 134 0.56 -7.56 14.62
N VAL A 135 0.22 -7.01 13.46
CA VAL A 135 -0.23 -7.73 12.27
C VAL A 135 0.61 -7.36 11.04
N ARG A 136 0.57 -8.19 10.00
CA ARG A 136 1.24 -7.88 8.74
C ARG A 136 0.66 -6.64 8.10
N PRO A 137 1.49 -5.75 7.53
CA PRO A 137 0.98 -4.63 6.75
C PRO A 137 0.28 -5.13 5.48
N GLY A 138 -0.72 -4.36 5.01
CA GLY A 138 -1.55 -4.72 3.88
C GLY A 138 -1.34 -3.87 2.62
N LEU A 139 -1.70 -4.45 1.47
CA LEU A 139 -1.89 -3.72 0.21
C LEU A 139 -3.07 -2.76 0.34
N THR A 140 -4.14 -3.23 0.94
CA THR A 140 -5.30 -2.42 1.35
C THR A 140 -5.58 -2.61 2.83
N GLY A 141 -6.55 -1.87 3.39
CA GLY A 141 -6.91 -1.97 4.79
C GLY A 141 -7.99 -0.99 5.19
N TRP A 142 -8.37 -1.04 6.45
CA TRP A 142 -9.48 -0.25 6.99
C TRP A 142 -9.28 1.25 6.79
N ALA A 143 -8.09 1.78 7.07
CA ALA A 143 -7.78 3.19 6.84
C ALA A 143 -7.83 3.57 5.36
N GLN A 144 -7.41 2.67 4.45
CA GLN A 144 -7.39 2.94 3.02
C GLN A 144 -8.79 3.09 2.44
N ILE A 145 -9.75 2.25 2.88
CA ILE A 145 -11.13 2.32 2.38
C ILE A 145 -11.92 3.51 2.97
N HIS A 146 -11.45 4.10 4.08
CA HIS A 146 -12.11 5.23 4.75
C HIS A 146 -11.50 6.60 4.41
N GLY A 147 -10.84 6.73 3.26
CA GLY A 147 -10.43 8.04 2.73
C GLY A 147 -8.94 8.17 2.39
N ARG A 148 -8.13 7.12 2.56
CA ARG A 148 -6.70 7.13 2.18
C ARG A 148 -5.95 8.37 2.70
N ASN A 149 -5.47 9.23 1.78
CA ASN A 149 -4.69 10.43 2.10
C ASN A 149 -5.57 11.65 2.48
N ALA A 150 -6.90 11.55 2.36
CA ALA A 150 -7.81 12.62 2.76
C ALA A 150 -8.07 12.64 4.28
N VAL A 151 -7.65 11.60 5.01
CA VAL A 151 -7.81 11.49 6.46
C VAL A 151 -6.52 11.92 7.15
N ASP A 152 -6.62 12.68 8.21
CA ASP A 152 -5.51 13.11 9.04
C ASP A 152 -4.78 11.92 9.70
N TRP A 153 -3.56 12.14 10.16
CA TRP A 153 -2.73 11.09 10.74
C TRP A 153 -3.33 10.45 11.99
N PRO A 154 -3.85 11.20 12.99
CA PRO A 154 -4.44 10.60 14.18
C PRO A 154 -5.57 9.64 13.85
N ARG A 155 -6.49 10.06 13.01
CA ARG A 155 -7.66 9.26 12.62
C ARG A 155 -7.28 8.05 11.78
N ARG A 156 -6.30 8.20 10.91
CA ARG A 156 -5.78 7.10 10.09
C ARG A 156 -5.15 6.02 10.96
N LEU A 157 -4.31 6.39 11.93
CA LEU A 157 -3.68 5.45 12.86
C LEU A 157 -4.70 4.80 13.79
N GLU A 158 -5.78 5.51 14.14
CA GLU A 158 -6.89 4.92 14.89
C GLU A 158 -7.66 3.89 14.06
N TYR A 159 -7.89 4.13 12.78
CA TYR A 159 -8.46 3.12 11.88
C TYR A 159 -7.58 1.87 11.80
N ASP A 160 -6.26 2.03 11.73
CA ASP A 160 -5.33 0.91 11.73
C ASP A 160 -5.41 0.11 13.04
N ALA A 161 -5.48 0.78 14.20
CA ALA A 161 -5.64 0.13 15.51
C ALA A 161 -7.01 -0.58 15.62
N ALA A 162 -8.09 0.05 15.15
CA ALA A 162 -9.41 -0.55 15.12
C ALA A 162 -9.45 -1.82 14.26
N TYR A 163 -8.74 -1.85 13.12
CA TYR A 163 -8.63 -3.05 12.30
C TYR A 163 -7.96 -4.20 13.07
N VAL A 164 -6.90 -3.95 13.82
CA VAL A 164 -6.25 -4.97 14.65
C VAL A 164 -7.22 -5.56 15.68
N GLU A 165 -8.09 -4.73 16.27
CA GLU A 165 -9.14 -5.21 17.17
C GLU A 165 -10.20 -6.06 16.45
N MET A 166 -10.58 -5.68 15.20
CA MET A 166 -11.51 -6.46 14.38
C MET A 166 -10.96 -7.85 14.06
N LEU A 167 -9.64 -7.99 13.84
CA LEU A 167 -9.00 -9.29 13.60
C LEU A 167 -9.11 -10.27 14.79
N ARG A 168 -9.38 -9.76 15.99
CA ARG A 168 -9.61 -10.59 17.19
C ARG A 168 -11.03 -11.16 17.28
N ARG A 169 -11.94 -10.72 16.39
CA ARG A 169 -13.36 -11.12 16.39
C ARG A 169 -13.59 -12.29 15.43
N PRO A 170 -14.61 -13.12 15.67
CA PRO A 170 -14.96 -14.21 14.75
C PRO A 170 -15.31 -13.75 13.33
N ALA A 171 -15.79 -12.52 13.19
CA ALA A 171 -16.15 -11.93 11.91
C ALA A 171 -14.95 -11.40 11.09
N ALA A 172 -13.71 -11.56 11.55
CA ALA A 172 -12.50 -11.09 10.87
C ALA A 172 -12.42 -11.49 9.37
N PRO A 173 -12.74 -12.74 8.95
CA PRO A 173 -12.71 -13.12 7.53
C PRO A 173 -13.71 -12.29 6.70
N LEU A 174 -14.90 -12.02 7.20
CA LEU A 174 -15.90 -11.21 6.52
C LEU A 174 -15.48 -9.75 6.42
N THR A 175 -14.82 -9.24 7.46
CA THR A 175 -14.25 -7.88 7.44
C THR A 175 -13.19 -7.75 6.33
N ASP A 176 -12.29 -8.72 6.21
CA ASP A 176 -11.28 -8.73 5.16
C ASP A 176 -11.90 -8.81 3.76
N LEU A 177 -12.86 -9.69 3.55
CA LEU A 177 -13.58 -9.79 2.28
C LEU A 177 -14.30 -8.48 1.91
N TRP A 178 -14.93 -7.84 2.90
CA TRP A 178 -15.58 -6.56 2.69
C TRP A 178 -14.58 -5.46 2.30
N ILE A 179 -13.43 -5.39 2.99
CA ILE A 179 -12.35 -4.44 2.66
C ILE A 179 -11.85 -4.66 1.23
N VAL A 180 -11.64 -5.91 0.83
CA VAL A 180 -11.22 -6.25 -0.55
C VAL A 180 -12.29 -5.80 -1.55
N GLY A 181 -13.57 -6.11 -1.30
CA GLY A 181 -14.68 -5.72 -2.16
C GLY A 181 -14.78 -4.20 -2.35
N VAL A 182 -14.72 -3.45 -1.24
CA VAL A 182 -14.71 -1.97 -1.29
C VAL A 182 -13.50 -1.44 -2.04
N THR A 183 -12.31 -2.03 -1.83
CA THR A 183 -11.08 -1.64 -2.53
C THR A 183 -11.21 -1.82 -4.04
N LEU A 184 -11.69 -2.98 -4.48
CA LEU A 184 -11.90 -3.26 -5.91
C LEU A 184 -12.91 -2.28 -6.53
N PHE A 185 -14.02 -2.03 -5.84
CA PHE A 185 -15.00 -1.03 -6.27
C PHE A 185 -14.38 0.37 -6.39
N GLN A 186 -13.57 0.78 -5.41
CA GLN A 186 -12.89 2.07 -5.43
C GLN A 186 -11.88 2.16 -6.59
N ILE A 187 -11.07 1.12 -6.86
CA ILE A 187 -10.13 1.10 -7.98
C ILE A 187 -10.86 1.21 -9.31
N LEU A 188 -11.92 0.42 -9.52
CA LEU A 188 -12.73 0.46 -10.73
C LEU A 188 -13.40 1.82 -10.93
N SER A 189 -14.01 2.35 -9.87
CA SER A 189 -14.63 3.67 -9.90
C SER A 189 -13.63 4.78 -10.27
N GLN A 190 -12.43 4.76 -9.70
CA GLN A 190 -11.37 5.72 -10.02
C GLN A 190 -10.85 5.56 -11.46
N ALA A 191 -10.73 4.33 -11.94
CA ALA A 191 -10.33 4.07 -13.32
C ALA A 191 -11.32 4.68 -14.32
N VAL A 192 -12.63 4.57 -14.04
CA VAL A 192 -13.71 5.04 -14.91
C VAL A 192 -13.94 6.55 -14.75
N THR A 193 -14.08 7.06 -13.53
CA THR A 193 -14.47 8.46 -13.28
C THR A 193 -13.33 9.45 -13.37
N GLY A 194 -12.10 8.98 -13.30
CA GLY A 194 -10.90 9.84 -13.23
C GLY A 194 -10.75 10.57 -11.89
N ARG A 195 -11.73 10.47 -10.99
CA ARG A 195 -11.71 11.11 -9.67
C ARG A 195 -10.95 10.22 -8.69
N GLY A 196 -9.76 10.67 -8.28
CA GLY A 196 -9.01 10.02 -7.20
C GLY A 196 -9.67 10.29 -5.84
N ILE A 197 -9.50 9.37 -4.89
CA ILE A 197 -9.87 9.57 -3.46
C ILE A 197 -8.91 10.55 -2.77
N THR A 198 -7.80 10.87 -3.41
CA THR A 198 -6.88 11.91 -2.97
C THR A 198 -7.42 13.27 -3.43
N GLY A 199 -7.58 14.20 -2.50
CA GLY A 199 -7.92 15.59 -2.84
C GLY A 199 -6.97 16.16 -3.91
N PRO A 200 -7.42 17.13 -4.70
CA PRO A 200 -6.60 17.76 -5.72
C PRO A 200 -5.32 18.33 -5.06
N GLY A 201 -4.15 18.01 -5.64
CA GLY A 201 -2.86 18.58 -5.23
C GLY A 201 -2.04 17.77 -4.21
N VAL A 202 -2.52 16.65 -3.67
CA VAL A 202 -1.75 15.85 -2.69
C VAL A 202 -1.10 14.65 -3.38
N ALA A 203 0.09 14.85 -3.93
CA ALA A 203 0.89 13.75 -4.50
C ALA A 203 1.42 12.79 -3.43
N THR A 204 1.74 13.32 -2.25
CA THR A 204 2.27 12.57 -1.10
C THR A 204 1.71 13.18 0.18
N MET A 205 1.42 12.35 1.19
CA MET A 205 0.99 12.87 2.51
C MET A 205 2.13 13.66 3.16
N HIS A 206 1.77 14.72 3.90
CA HIS A 206 2.70 15.39 4.81
C HIS A 206 3.34 14.38 5.77
N GLU A 207 4.54 14.68 6.24
CA GLU A 207 5.25 13.83 7.19
C GLU A 207 4.42 13.68 8.48
N PHE A 208 4.41 12.46 9.03
CA PHE A 208 3.77 12.20 10.32
C PHE A 208 4.57 12.91 11.42
N ASN A 209 3.90 13.84 12.06
CA ASN A 209 4.37 14.52 13.27
C ASN A 209 3.28 14.33 14.33
N PRO A 210 3.57 13.63 15.45
CA PRO A 210 2.60 13.34 16.50
C PRO A 210 2.11 14.59 17.21
#